data_8a0f4ef152aab8c25d51bf9dd9b7f036
#
_entry.id   8a0f4ef152aab8c25d51bf9dd9b7f036
#
_cell.length_a   1.000
_cell.length_b   1.000
_cell.length_c   1.000
_cell.angle_alpha   90.00
_cell.angle_beta   90.00
_cell.angle_gamma   90.00
#
_symmetry.space_group_name_H-M   'P 1'
#
loop_
_entity.id
_entity.type
_entity.pdbx_description
1 polymer ?
#
loop_
_entity_poly.entity_id
_entity_poly.type
_entity_poly.pdbx_seq_one_letter_code
_entity_poly.pdbx_strand_id
1 'polypeptide(L)'
;AIADAVSSKAGDGGTGLASSITGSAVTRAGGGGGGSQSSSGTIGSGQAGGGDGAETTSVPTAATANTGSGGGGGGGLTGASGNGGSGIVIASYPSPQRWVGGTVTTSGGNIIHSFTSSGTLVFGYSLQYLVIAGGGAGGGMSSNSNGAGGGGAGGYRNSFASEDSGGGGDTESIVGLTVGTVYTVTVGAGGAGAEGVRGGSGVASSIAGSNITTITSVGGGGGGREGAANAPTAGGSGGGRSGAGDGAAGTANQGFAGGQWAGDSNGGGGGGGAGAVGGNATTAPAGGV
;
A
#
# COMPACT_ATOMS: atom_id res chain seq x y z
N ALA A 1 16.24 75.34 -5.47
CA ALA A 1 16.02 74.50 -4.33
C ALA A 1 15.28 73.22 -4.83
N ILE A 2 15.98 72.13 -4.84
CA ILE A 2 15.37 70.83 -5.13
C ILE A 2 14.54 70.47 -3.88
N ALA A 3 13.23 70.37 -4.06
CA ALA A 3 12.37 69.96 -2.96
C ALA A 3 12.87 68.56 -2.49
N ASP A 4 13.10 68.43 -1.19
CA ASP A 4 13.42 67.19 -0.53
C ASP A 4 12.46 66.12 -1.01
N ALA A 5 13.05 65.06 -1.56
CA ALA A 5 12.29 63.87 -1.93
C ALA A 5 11.64 63.34 -0.62
N VAL A 6 10.35 63.53 -0.48
CA VAL A 6 9.59 62.92 0.62
C VAL A 6 9.82 61.42 0.53
N SER A 7 10.49 60.89 1.54
CA SER A 7 10.70 59.42 1.67
C SER A 7 9.32 58.76 1.67
N SER A 8 8.94 58.17 0.53
CA SER A 8 7.68 57.46 0.43
C SER A 8 7.81 56.09 1.13
N LYS A 9 7.00 55.85 2.12
CA LYS A 9 6.83 54.50 2.70
C LYS A 9 5.76 53.75 1.93
N ALA A 10 6.14 52.61 1.37
CA ALA A 10 5.18 51.67 0.77
C ALA A 10 4.38 50.97 1.87
N GLY A 11 3.17 50.58 1.56
CA GLY A 11 2.28 49.89 2.51
C GLY A 11 2.72 48.47 2.83
N ASP A 12 2.66 48.10 4.10
CA ASP A 12 2.84 46.72 4.53
C ASP A 12 1.65 45.86 4.09
N GLY A 13 1.87 44.58 3.91
CA GLY A 13 0.81 43.60 3.64
C GLY A 13 -0.19 43.49 4.78
N GLY A 14 -1.45 43.21 4.46
CA GLY A 14 -2.46 42.90 5.47
C GLY A 14 -2.13 41.63 6.25
N THR A 15 -2.49 41.63 7.54
CA THR A 15 -2.26 40.42 8.38
C THR A 15 -3.11 39.26 7.92
N GLY A 16 -2.53 38.05 7.93
CA GLY A 16 -3.29 36.81 7.71
C GLY A 16 -4.14 36.40 8.91
N LEU A 17 -4.84 35.30 8.79
CA LEU A 17 -5.63 34.70 9.87
C LEU A 17 -4.98 33.41 10.36
N ALA A 18 -5.01 33.22 11.69
CA ALA A 18 -4.55 32.00 12.32
C ALA A 18 -5.65 30.94 12.36
N SER A 19 -5.30 29.70 12.09
CA SER A 19 -6.18 28.53 12.24
C SER A 19 -5.44 27.41 12.96
N SER A 20 -6.11 26.75 13.90
CA SER A 20 -5.58 25.59 14.62
C SER A 20 -6.04 24.25 14.02
N ILE A 21 -6.55 24.26 12.80
CA ILE A 21 -7.08 23.03 12.13
C ILE A 21 -6.05 21.91 12.03
N THR A 22 -4.74 22.24 12.02
CA THR A 22 -3.63 21.26 11.97
C THR A 22 -3.11 20.86 13.36
N GLY A 23 -3.80 21.26 14.43
CA GLY A 23 -3.42 20.95 15.81
C GLY A 23 -2.65 22.07 16.52
N SER A 24 -2.00 22.97 15.79
CA SER A 24 -1.38 24.20 16.31
C SER A 24 -1.76 25.38 15.44
N ALA A 25 -1.75 26.57 16.02
CA ALA A 25 -2.11 27.80 15.30
C ALA A 25 -1.07 28.12 14.22
N VAL A 26 -1.53 28.20 12.98
CA VAL A 26 -0.72 28.60 11.81
C VAL A 26 -1.41 29.76 11.12
N THR A 27 -0.72 30.90 11.01
CA THR A 27 -1.23 32.10 10.31
C THR A 27 -0.96 31.96 8.81
N ARG A 28 -1.98 32.21 7.96
CA ARG A 28 -1.94 32.10 6.50
C ARG A 28 -2.69 33.26 5.84
N ALA A 29 -2.60 33.37 4.53
CA ALA A 29 -3.30 34.34 3.70
C ALA A 29 -2.97 35.79 4.07
N GLY A 30 -1.70 36.09 4.36
CA GLY A 30 -1.24 37.45 4.52
C GLY A 30 -1.01 38.15 3.19
N GLY A 31 -1.06 39.49 3.20
CA GLY A 31 -0.76 40.31 2.04
C GLY A 31 0.73 40.40 1.77
N GLY A 32 1.09 40.64 0.50
CA GLY A 32 2.45 41.05 0.13
C GLY A 32 2.67 42.55 0.42
N GLY A 33 3.92 42.93 0.67
CA GLY A 33 4.34 44.32 0.84
C GLY A 33 4.39 45.07 -0.47
N GLY A 34 4.08 46.39 -0.44
CA GLY A 34 4.18 47.26 -1.61
C GLY A 34 5.63 47.61 -1.96
N GLY A 35 5.91 47.80 -3.23
CA GLY A 35 7.22 48.28 -3.72
C GLY A 35 7.36 49.82 -3.64
N SER A 36 8.58 50.33 -3.62
CA SER A 36 8.91 51.75 -3.66
C SER A 36 9.62 52.13 -4.94
N GLN A 37 9.19 53.23 -5.57
CA GLN A 37 9.88 53.77 -6.74
C GLN A 37 11.16 54.58 -6.36
N SER A 38 11.34 54.88 -5.10
CA SER A 38 12.52 55.59 -4.59
C SER A 38 13.58 54.62 -4.07
N SER A 39 14.84 54.83 -4.44
CA SER A 39 15.97 54.05 -3.90
C SER A 39 16.27 54.36 -2.42
N SER A 40 15.62 55.39 -1.88
CA SER A 40 15.65 55.76 -0.45
C SER A 40 14.29 55.56 0.25
N GLY A 41 13.32 54.96 -0.44
CA GLY A 41 12.01 54.66 0.11
C GLY A 41 12.02 53.42 0.99
N THR A 42 11.13 53.32 1.94
CA THR A 42 10.92 52.13 2.73
C THR A 42 9.95 51.20 2.00
N ILE A 43 10.35 49.97 1.74
CA ILE A 43 9.49 48.94 1.17
C ILE A 43 8.45 48.48 2.17
N GLY A 44 7.33 47.98 1.70
CA GLY A 44 6.34 47.29 2.52
C GLY A 44 6.78 45.85 2.83
N SER A 45 6.53 45.44 4.05
CA SER A 45 6.80 44.04 4.47
C SER A 45 5.60 43.15 4.20
N GLY A 46 5.88 41.91 3.71
CA GLY A 46 4.87 40.86 3.59
C GLY A 46 4.48 40.30 4.94
N GLN A 47 3.23 39.87 5.09
CA GLN A 47 2.69 39.33 6.33
C GLN A 47 2.28 37.85 6.16
N ALA A 48 2.44 37.07 7.21
CA ALA A 48 1.98 35.66 7.28
C ALA A 48 2.34 34.84 6.03
N GLY A 49 3.59 34.90 5.60
CA GLY A 49 4.09 34.23 4.40
C GLY A 49 3.98 35.06 3.12
N GLY A 50 3.55 36.32 3.20
CA GLY A 50 3.58 37.26 2.09
C GLY A 50 5.01 37.65 1.72
N GLY A 51 5.23 38.00 0.46
CA GLY A 51 6.52 38.48 -0.03
C GLY A 51 6.71 39.97 0.28
N ASP A 52 7.94 40.40 0.58
CA ASP A 52 8.31 41.78 0.76
C ASP A 52 8.37 42.54 -0.58
N GLY A 53 8.00 43.79 -0.57
CA GLY A 53 8.17 44.66 -1.73
C GLY A 53 9.63 44.91 -2.08
N ALA A 54 9.87 45.62 -3.18
CA ALA A 54 11.21 45.97 -3.59
C ALA A 54 11.35 47.49 -3.85
N GLU A 55 12.58 47.97 -3.76
CA GLU A 55 12.98 49.30 -4.21
C GLU A 55 13.26 49.27 -5.73
N THR A 56 13.58 50.42 -6.29
CA THR A 56 13.78 50.66 -7.73
C THR A 56 14.68 49.68 -8.44
N THR A 57 15.72 49.15 -7.79
CA THR A 57 16.71 48.24 -8.38
C THR A 57 16.71 46.83 -7.79
N SER A 58 15.84 46.58 -6.80
CA SER A 58 15.75 45.27 -6.12
C SER A 58 14.64 44.43 -6.72
N VAL A 59 14.70 43.10 -6.47
CA VAL A 59 13.65 42.16 -6.85
C VAL A 59 12.78 41.87 -5.61
N PRO A 60 11.45 42.00 -5.73
CA PRO A 60 10.55 41.66 -4.63
C PRO A 60 10.55 40.15 -4.36
N THR A 61 10.24 39.78 -3.13
CA THR A 61 10.22 38.38 -2.77
C THR A 61 8.90 37.71 -3.14
N ALA A 62 8.98 36.43 -3.50
CA ALA A 62 7.80 35.59 -3.66
C ALA A 62 7.21 35.24 -2.30
N ALA A 63 5.92 35.05 -2.25
CA ALA A 63 5.24 34.51 -1.08
C ALA A 63 5.58 33.03 -0.84
N THR A 64 5.46 32.62 0.42
CA THR A 64 5.65 31.23 0.83
C THR A 64 4.59 30.33 0.21
N ALA A 65 5.03 29.20 -0.35
CA ALA A 65 4.12 28.20 -0.91
C ALA A 65 3.17 27.64 0.18
N ASN A 66 1.98 27.23 -0.22
CA ASN A 66 0.94 26.63 0.62
C ASN A 66 0.41 27.54 1.75
N THR A 67 0.51 28.86 1.53
CA THR A 67 -0.04 29.86 2.46
C THR A 67 -1.17 30.67 1.85
N GLY A 68 -1.28 30.72 0.51
CA GLY A 68 -2.22 31.59 -0.17
C GLY A 68 -1.92 33.08 0.00
N SER A 69 -0.69 33.42 0.40
CA SER A 69 -0.27 34.79 0.67
C SER A 69 0.15 35.53 -0.60
N GLY A 70 0.07 36.86 -0.58
CA GLY A 70 0.41 37.71 -1.72
C GLY A 70 1.92 37.86 -1.92
N GLY A 71 2.37 37.96 -3.16
CA GLY A 71 3.77 38.26 -3.50
C GLY A 71 4.07 39.77 -3.31
N GLY A 72 5.33 40.11 -3.17
CA GLY A 72 5.79 41.52 -3.01
C GLY A 72 5.65 42.33 -4.28
N GLY A 73 5.34 43.63 -4.12
CA GLY A 73 5.26 44.60 -5.20
C GLY A 73 6.64 45.02 -5.70
N GLY A 74 6.77 45.22 -7.03
CA GLY A 74 8.01 45.68 -7.65
C GLY A 74 8.31 47.15 -7.43
N GLY A 75 9.58 47.53 -7.41
CA GLY A 75 10.08 48.91 -7.51
C GLY A 75 10.18 49.38 -8.97
N GLY A 76 10.36 50.71 -9.15
CA GLY A 76 10.10 51.38 -10.40
C GLY A 76 10.85 50.99 -11.68
N LEU A 77 12.06 50.41 -11.67
CA LEU A 77 12.83 50.17 -12.90
C LEU A 77 12.95 48.73 -13.31
N THR A 78 12.73 47.78 -12.42
CA THR A 78 12.92 46.35 -12.76
C THR A 78 11.68 45.70 -13.40
N GLY A 79 10.51 46.32 -13.24
CA GLY A 79 9.23 45.76 -13.70
C GLY A 79 8.88 44.38 -13.10
N ALA A 80 9.74 43.84 -12.23
CA ALA A 80 9.54 42.55 -11.61
C ALA A 80 8.53 42.61 -10.47
N SER A 81 7.82 41.53 -10.25
CA SER A 81 6.93 41.32 -9.09
C SER A 81 7.21 39.96 -8.44
N GLY A 82 6.96 39.85 -7.14
CA GLY A 82 7.04 38.59 -6.44
C GLY A 82 5.84 37.71 -6.78
N ASN A 83 6.05 36.43 -6.97
CA ASN A 83 4.98 35.48 -7.18
C ASN A 83 4.14 35.31 -5.90
N GLY A 84 2.83 35.15 -6.05
CA GLY A 84 1.95 34.74 -4.94
C GLY A 84 2.25 33.31 -4.49
N GLY A 85 1.99 33.00 -3.23
CA GLY A 85 2.09 31.65 -2.69
C GLY A 85 0.94 30.76 -3.17
N SER A 86 1.23 29.52 -3.45
CA SER A 86 0.18 28.52 -3.73
C SER A 86 -0.79 28.41 -2.54
N GLY A 87 -2.03 28.03 -2.82
CA GLY A 87 -3.03 27.73 -1.81
C GLY A 87 -2.82 26.36 -1.14
N ILE A 88 -3.64 26.08 -0.15
CA ILE A 88 -3.73 24.80 0.56
C ILE A 88 -5.19 24.52 0.87
N VAL A 89 -5.58 23.23 0.80
CA VAL A 89 -6.88 22.78 1.29
C VAL A 89 -6.64 21.83 2.46
N ILE A 90 -7.31 22.07 3.57
CA ILE A 90 -7.20 21.26 4.78
C ILE A 90 -8.61 20.83 5.19
N ALA A 91 -8.83 19.52 5.35
CA ALA A 91 -10.06 18.95 5.90
C ALA A 91 -9.74 18.22 7.21
N SER A 92 -10.57 18.39 8.23
CA SER A 92 -10.39 17.74 9.54
C SER A 92 -11.72 17.19 10.04
N TYR A 93 -11.70 16.00 10.63
CA TYR A 93 -12.86 15.35 11.26
C TYR A 93 -12.43 14.43 12.38
N PRO A 94 -13.32 14.09 13.33
CA PRO A 94 -13.00 13.17 14.43
C PRO A 94 -12.58 11.77 13.94
N SER A 95 -11.58 11.18 14.62
CA SER A 95 -11.20 9.78 14.42
C SER A 95 -12.40 8.82 14.56
N PRO A 96 -12.43 7.65 13.87
CA PRO A 96 -11.38 7.08 13.02
C PRO A 96 -11.35 7.66 11.60
N GLN A 97 -10.26 7.37 10.87
CA GLN A 97 -10.11 7.79 9.47
C GLN A 97 -11.23 7.22 8.61
N ARG A 98 -11.91 8.09 7.84
CA ARG A 98 -13.05 7.75 6.97
C ARG A 98 -12.86 8.20 5.54
N TRP A 99 -11.87 9.06 5.27
CA TRP A 99 -11.58 9.62 3.97
C TRP A 99 -10.16 9.28 3.56
N VAL A 100 -9.91 9.19 2.26
CA VAL A 100 -8.60 8.93 1.66
C VAL A 100 -8.27 10.07 0.70
N GLY A 101 -7.03 10.54 0.71
CA GLY A 101 -6.53 11.60 -0.16
C GLY A 101 -5.71 12.64 0.60
N GLY A 102 -4.83 13.31 -0.13
CA GLY A 102 -3.88 14.26 0.46
C GLY A 102 -2.89 13.61 1.44
N THR A 103 -2.13 14.45 2.14
CA THR A 103 -1.29 14.01 3.26
C THR A 103 -2.13 13.89 4.52
N VAL A 104 -2.14 12.70 5.14
CA VAL A 104 -2.94 12.42 6.34
C VAL A 104 -2.09 12.53 7.59
N THR A 105 -2.58 13.28 8.58
CA THR A 105 -1.97 13.39 9.91
C THR A 105 -3.05 13.30 10.99
N THR A 106 -2.64 13.16 12.25
CA THR A 106 -3.58 13.11 13.38
C THR A 106 -3.18 14.16 14.43
N SER A 107 -4.16 14.86 14.98
CA SER A 107 -3.95 15.78 16.10
C SER A 107 -5.23 15.95 16.91
N GLY A 108 -5.11 15.97 18.23
CA GLY A 108 -6.23 16.20 19.14
C GLY A 108 -7.43 15.27 18.94
N GLY A 109 -7.21 14.00 18.53
CA GLY A 109 -8.28 13.05 18.24
C GLY A 109 -8.94 13.24 16.87
N ASN A 110 -8.42 14.13 16.02
CA ASN A 110 -8.90 14.37 14.66
C ASN A 110 -7.96 13.76 13.62
N ILE A 111 -8.52 13.34 12.51
CA ILE A 111 -7.83 13.03 11.26
C ILE A 111 -7.80 14.31 10.41
N ILE A 112 -6.66 14.62 9.85
CA ILE A 112 -6.41 15.85 9.08
C ILE A 112 -5.85 15.48 7.72
N HIS A 113 -6.52 15.91 6.65
CA HIS A 113 -6.07 15.78 5.27
C HIS A 113 -5.58 17.13 4.77
N SER A 114 -4.34 17.20 4.28
CA SER A 114 -3.75 18.41 3.70
C SER A 114 -3.42 18.19 2.22
N PHE A 115 -3.90 19.09 1.36
CA PHE A 115 -3.66 19.10 -0.08
C PHE A 115 -2.86 20.33 -0.45
N THR A 116 -1.64 20.16 -0.93
CA THR A 116 -0.75 21.19 -1.47
C THR A 116 -0.74 21.26 -2.99
N SER A 117 -1.50 20.38 -3.62
CA SER A 117 -1.79 20.31 -5.06
C SER A 117 -3.21 19.77 -5.26
N SER A 118 -3.76 19.93 -6.46
CA SER A 118 -5.05 19.34 -6.80
C SER A 118 -5.05 17.82 -6.57
N GLY A 119 -6.14 17.31 -6.00
CA GLY A 119 -6.31 15.91 -5.66
C GLY A 119 -7.77 15.59 -5.33
N THR A 120 -8.03 14.34 -4.98
CA THR A 120 -9.36 13.87 -4.61
C THR A 120 -9.41 13.53 -3.12
N LEU A 121 -10.50 13.87 -2.47
CA LEU A 121 -10.85 13.40 -1.13
C LEU A 121 -12.02 12.41 -1.28
N VAL A 122 -11.75 11.13 -1.07
CA VAL A 122 -12.73 10.06 -1.28
C VAL A 122 -13.15 9.49 0.07
N PHE A 123 -14.44 9.30 0.27
CA PHE A 123 -14.95 8.61 1.46
C PHE A 123 -14.69 7.11 1.31
N GLY A 124 -13.86 6.54 2.19
CA GLY A 124 -13.46 5.14 2.13
C GLY A 124 -12.78 4.69 3.40
N TYR A 125 -12.71 3.39 3.58
CA TYR A 125 -11.93 2.76 4.65
C TYR A 125 -10.72 2.07 4.03
N SER A 126 -9.57 2.11 4.69
CA SER A 126 -8.44 1.25 4.36
C SER A 126 -8.71 -0.13 4.94
N LEU A 127 -8.63 -1.16 4.12
CA LEU A 127 -8.72 -2.55 4.55
C LEU A 127 -7.33 -3.20 4.48
N GLN A 128 -6.86 -3.67 5.62
CA GLN A 128 -5.83 -4.69 5.68
C GLN A 128 -6.50 -6.06 5.62
N TYR A 129 -5.92 -6.99 4.93
CA TYR A 129 -6.53 -8.29 4.72
C TYR A 129 -5.53 -9.43 4.88
N LEU A 130 -6.06 -10.56 5.26
CA LEU A 130 -5.44 -11.87 5.16
C LEU A 130 -6.43 -12.77 4.43
N VAL A 131 -6.04 -13.26 3.25
CA VAL A 131 -6.87 -14.16 2.43
C VAL A 131 -6.14 -15.48 2.27
N ILE A 132 -6.71 -16.53 2.86
CA ILE A 132 -6.18 -17.90 2.78
C ILE A 132 -7.20 -18.77 2.03
N ALA A 133 -6.75 -19.50 1.04
CA ALA A 133 -7.60 -20.43 0.28
C ALA A 133 -7.73 -21.79 0.96
N GLY A 134 -8.65 -22.64 0.48
CA GLY A 134 -8.74 -24.02 0.92
C GLY A 134 -7.46 -24.81 0.59
N GLY A 135 -6.97 -25.62 1.52
CA GLY A 135 -5.84 -26.53 1.28
C GLY A 135 -6.23 -27.71 0.40
N GLY A 136 -5.27 -28.31 -0.29
CA GLY A 136 -5.47 -29.56 -1.03
C GLY A 136 -5.49 -30.78 -0.10
N ALA A 137 -6.16 -31.82 -0.50
CA ALA A 137 -6.13 -33.13 0.20
C ALA A 137 -4.84 -33.89 -0.10
N GLY A 138 -4.39 -34.71 0.83
CA GLY A 138 -3.35 -35.70 0.57
C GLY A 138 -3.80 -36.80 -0.42
N GLY A 139 -2.86 -37.44 -1.09
CA GLY A 139 -3.14 -38.60 -1.93
C GLY A 139 -3.65 -39.80 -1.09
N GLY A 140 -4.58 -40.58 -1.64
CA GLY A 140 -5.13 -41.78 -1.00
C GLY A 140 -4.47 -43.05 -1.49
N MET A 141 -4.22 -44.01 -0.60
CA MET A 141 -3.66 -45.32 -0.92
C MET A 141 -4.74 -46.38 -0.89
N SER A 142 -4.65 -47.38 -1.76
CA SER A 142 -5.63 -48.49 -1.83
C SER A 142 -5.09 -49.85 -1.46
N SER A 143 -3.79 -50.02 -1.24
CA SER A 143 -3.11 -51.25 -0.83
C SER A 143 -1.62 -51.01 -0.59
N ASN A 144 -0.85 -52.04 -0.28
CA ASN A 144 0.58 -52.06 0.11
C ASN A 144 1.59 -51.39 -0.85
N SER A 145 1.28 -50.22 -1.28
CA SER A 145 2.11 -49.36 -2.13
C SER A 145 2.84 -48.28 -1.34
N ASN A 146 3.78 -47.61 -1.99
CA ASN A 146 4.56 -46.51 -1.43
C ASN A 146 3.65 -45.43 -0.81
N GLY A 147 4.13 -44.70 0.21
CA GLY A 147 3.38 -43.61 0.85
C GLY A 147 2.88 -42.58 -0.14
N ALA A 148 1.68 -42.02 0.11
CA ALA A 148 1.11 -40.97 -0.73
C ALA A 148 1.72 -39.59 -0.40
N GLY A 149 1.70 -38.69 -1.36
CA GLY A 149 2.14 -37.31 -1.18
C GLY A 149 1.16 -36.49 -0.35
N GLY A 150 1.67 -35.55 0.42
CA GLY A 150 0.86 -34.57 1.20
C GLY A 150 0.17 -33.55 0.30
N GLY A 151 -1.02 -33.07 0.68
CA GLY A 151 -1.69 -31.96 0.03
C GLY A 151 -0.97 -30.62 0.30
N GLY A 152 -0.96 -29.71 -0.66
CA GLY A 152 -0.40 -28.37 -0.51
C GLY A 152 -1.33 -27.45 0.27
N ALA A 153 -0.78 -26.47 0.99
CA ALA A 153 -1.56 -25.42 1.64
C ALA A 153 -2.28 -24.55 0.61
N GLY A 154 -3.39 -23.97 1.01
CA GLY A 154 -4.02 -22.88 0.26
C GLY A 154 -3.08 -21.69 0.14
N GLY A 155 -3.22 -20.90 -0.91
CA GLY A 155 -2.47 -19.67 -1.11
C GLY A 155 -2.70 -18.72 0.07
N TYR A 156 -1.67 -18.00 0.44
CA TYR A 156 -1.63 -17.09 1.56
C TYR A 156 -1.26 -15.69 1.08
N ARG A 157 -2.21 -14.72 1.15
CA ARG A 157 -2.03 -13.32 0.75
C ARG A 157 -2.29 -12.41 1.94
N ASN A 158 -1.35 -11.51 2.23
CA ASN A 158 -1.37 -10.69 3.43
C ASN A 158 -0.98 -9.24 3.13
N SER A 159 -1.75 -8.30 3.68
CA SER A 159 -1.44 -6.86 3.62
C SER A 159 -1.34 -6.23 5.02
N PHE A 160 -1.25 -7.04 6.07
CA PHE A 160 -1.22 -6.55 7.44
C PHE A 160 0.19 -6.11 7.84
N ALA A 161 0.32 -4.85 8.26
CA ALA A 161 1.57 -4.26 8.76
C ALA A 161 2.77 -4.50 7.82
N SER A 162 3.76 -5.26 8.25
CA SER A 162 4.95 -5.66 7.50
C SER A 162 5.08 -7.18 7.39
N GLU A 163 3.95 -7.91 7.52
CA GLU A 163 3.95 -9.36 7.42
C GLU A 163 3.91 -9.79 5.96
N ASP A 164 4.76 -10.73 5.60
CA ASP A 164 4.89 -11.21 4.23
C ASP A 164 3.71 -12.08 3.79
N SER A 165 3.51 -12.12 2.48
CA SER A 165 2.67 -13.11 1.81
C SER A 165 3.41 -14.45 1.66
N GLY A 166 2.68 -15.51 1.34
CA GLY A 166 3.27 -16.84 1.14
C GLY A 166 4.16 -16.92 -0.10
N GLY A 167 4.93 -18.00 -0.21
CA GLY A 167 5.78 -18.25 -1.37
C GLY A 167 6.96 -17.29 -1.53
N GLY A 168 7.37 -16.62 -0.45
CA GLY A 168 8.43 -15.61 -0.44
C GLY A 168 7.99 -14.26 -1.01
N GLY A 169 6.69 -13.98 -1.06
CA GLY A 169 6.16 -12.69 -1.46
C GLY A 169 6.18 -11.67 -0.33
N ASP A 170 6.44 -10.41 -0.67
CA ASP A 170 6.38 -9.30 0.27
C ASP A 170 4.94 -9.02 0.76
N THR A 171 4.84 -8.16 1.79
CA THR A 171 3.55 -7.59 2.25
C THR A 171 2.82 -6.90 1.08
N GLU A 172 1.55 -7.23 0.88
CA GLU A 172 0.76 -6.64 -0.18
C GLU A 172 0.20 -5.25 0.21
N SER A 173 -0.18 -4.46 -0.79
CA SER A 173 -0.78 -3.15 -0.55
C SER A 173 -2.17 -3.27 0.05
N ILE A 174 -2.46 -2.42 1.03
CA ILE A 174 -3.82 -2.24 1.56
C ILE A 174 -4.77 -1.75 0.46
N VAL A 175 -6.05 -2.05 0.58
CA VAL A 175 -7.07 -1.59 -0.38
C VAL A 175 -8.01 -0.56 0.23
N GLY A 176 -8.39 0.44 -0.58
CA GLY A 176 -9.42 1.41 -0.22
C GLY A 176 -10.82 0.86 -0.49
N LEU A 177 -11.69 0.86 0.51
CA LEU A 177 -13.09 0.49 0.37
C LEU A 177 -13.97 1.75 0.29
N THR A 178 -14.99 1.71 -0.57
CA THR A 178 -15.96 2.80 -0.72
C THR A 178 -17.25 2.46 0.02
N VAL A 179 -17.75 3.41 0.80
CA VAL A 179 -19.04 3.25 1.50
C VAL A 179 -20.18 3.07 0.51
N GLY A 180 -21.09 2.15 0.83
CA GLY A 180 -22.21 1.80 -0.03
C GLY A 180 -21.88 0.81 -1.13
N THR A 181 -20.61 0.45 -1.32
CA THR A 181 -20.21 -0.62 -2.23
C THR A 181 -20.34 -1.98 -1.53
N VAL A 182 -20.92 -2.93 -2.24
CA VAL A 182 -20.98 -4.33 -1.77
C VAL A 182 -19.69 -5.03 -2.11
N TYR A 183 -19.06 -5.63 -1.11
CA TYR A 183 -17.88 -6.49 -1.26
C TYR A 183 -18.27 -7.93 -1.00
N THR A 184 -17.99 -8.80 -1.98
CA THR A 184 -18.25 -10.23 -1.87
C THR A 184 -17.02 -10.93 -1.34
N VAL A 185 -17.18 -11.64 -0.24
CA VAL A 185 -16.14 -12.51 0.35
C VAL A 185 -16.50 -13.95 0.03
N THR A 186 -15.58 -14.65 -0.61
CA THR A 186 -15.68 -16.08 -0.89
C THR A 186 -14.66 -16.83 -0.06
N VAL A 187 -15.09 -17.86 0.64
CA VAL A 187 -14.21 -18.77 1.39
C VAL A 187 -14.18 -20.12 0.68
N GLY A 188 -12.99 -20.51 0.20
CA GLY A 188 -12.79 -21.73 -0.53
C GLY A 188 -12.80 -22.96 0.39
N ALA A 189 -13.47 -24.02 -0.02
CA ALA A 189 -13.45 -25.30 0.66
C ALA A 189 -12.10 -26.01 0.51
N GLY A 190 -11.73 -26.86 1.46
CA GLY A 190 -10.63 -27.80 1.32
C GLY A 190 -10.89 -28.84 0.24
N GLY A 191 -9.84 -29.39 -0.36
CA GLY A 191 -9.91 -30.49 -1.31
C GLY A 191 -10.44 -31.77 -0.67
N ALA A 192 -11.21 -32.53 -1.41
CA ALA A 192 -11.71 -33.84 -0.94
C ALA A 192 -10.62 -34.91 -1.02
N GLY A 193 -10.45 -35.68 0.07
CA GLY A 193 -9.65 -36.90 0.08
C GLY A 193 -10.50 -38.08 -0.31
N ALA A 194 -9.89 -39.04 -1.01
CA ALA A 194 -10.52 -40.33 -1.34
C ALA A 194 -9.45 -41.44 -1.43
N GLU A 195 -9.86 -42.67 -1.14
CA GLU A 195 -8.97 -43.83 -1.23
C GLU A 195 -8.60 -44.13 -2.68
N GLY A 196 -7.35 -44.49 -2.92
CA GLY A 196 -6.89 -44.99 -4.22
C GLY A 196 -6.73 -43.94 -5.32
N VAL A 197 -6.83 -42.67 -5.02
CA VAL A 197 -6.67 -41.55 -5.98
C VAL A 197 -5.76 -40.45 -5.44
N ARG A 198 -5.32 -39.58 -6.32
CA ARG A 198 -4.67 -38.33 -5.86
C ARG A 198 -5.66 -37.50 -5.06
N GLY A 199 -5.17 -36.67 -4.15
CA GLY A 199 -5.98 -35.71 -3.41
C GLY A 199 -6.65 -34.65 -4.32
N GLY A 200 -7.83 -34.24 -3.96
CA GLY A 200 -8.49 -33.10 -4.59
C GLY A 200 -7.78 -31.79 -4.28
N SER A 201 -7.78 -30.84 -5.20
CA SER A 201 -7.29 -29.48 -4.94
C SER A 201 -8.29 -28.71 -4.08
N GLY A 202 -7.79 -27.79 -3.27
CA GLY A 202 -8.61 -26.81 -2.58
C GLY A 202 -9.25 -25.80 -3.53
N VAL A 203 -10.21 -25.07 -3.01
CA VAL A 203 -10.93 -24.00 -3.72
C VAL A 203 -10.38 -22.64 -3.34
N ALA A 204 -10.36 -21.71 -4.29
CA ALA A 204 -9.88 -20.35 -4.06
C ALA A 204 -10.75 -19.58 -3.05
N SER A 205 -10.11 -18.70 -2.26
CA SER A 205 -10.78 -17.66 -1.45
C SER A 205 -10.56 -16.30 -2.08
N SER A 206 -11.51 -15.39 -1.95
CA SER A 206 -11.37 -14.07 -2.55
C SER A 206 -12.16 -12.96 -1.83
N ILE A 207 -11.72 -11.72 -2.08
CA ILE A 207 -12.48 -10.48 -1.80
C ILE A 207 -12.64 -9.76 -3.12
N ALA A 208 -13.88 -9.47 -3.54
CA ALA A 208 -14.21 -8.80 -4.78
C ALA A 208 -15.16 -7.62 -4.56
N GLY A 209 -15.05 -6.59 -5.39
CA GLY A 209 -15.92 -5.41 -5.37
C GLY A 209 -15.65 -4.53 -6.59
N SER A 210 -16.60 -3.68 -6.96
CA SER A 210 -16.53 -2.89 -8.22
C SER A 210 -15.38 -1.87 -8.26
N ASN A 211 -14.85 -1.48 -7.12
CA ASN A 211 -13.80 -0.45 -7.00
C ASN A 211 -12.44 -0.99 -6.54
N ILE A 212 -12.29 -2.30 -6.48
CA ILE A 212 -11.00 -2.96 -6.16
C ILE A 212 -10.68 -4.03 -7.22
N THR A 213 -9.40 -4.25 -7.45
CA THR A 213 -8.97 -5.47 -8.12
C THR A 213 -9.24 -6.66 -7.19
N THR A 214 -9.92 -7.70 -7.69
CA THR A 214 -10.24 -8.89 -6.90
C THR A 214 -8.96 -9.49 -6.31
N ILE A 215 -8.96 -9.66 -5.00
CA ILE A 215 -7.88 -10.31 -4.26
C ILE A 215 -8.23 -11.78 -4.18
N THR A 216 -7.49 -12.63 -4.88
CA THR A 216 -7.75 -14.06 -4.93
C THR A 216 -6.55 -14.86 -4.44
N SER A 217 -6.74 -15.70 -3.44
CA SER A 217 -5.80 -16.76 -3.05
C SER A 217 -6.18 -18.06 -3.73
N VAL A 218 -5.20 -18.73 -4.32
CA VAL A 218 -5.39 -19.95 -5.10
C VAL A 218 -5.50 -21.17 -4.16
N GLY A 219 -6.42 -22.09 -4.43
CA GLY A 219 -6.56 -23.32 -3.66
C GLY A 219 -5.28 -24.15 -3.65
N GLY A 220 -5.02 -24.86 -2.58
CA GLY A 220 -3.86 -25.75 -2.45
C GLY A 220 -3.92 -26.96 -3.41
N GLY A 221 -2.76 -27.40 -3.87
CA GLY A 221 -2.65 -28.55 -4.76
C GLY A 221 -2.90 -29.88 -4.05
N GLY A 222 -3.60 -30.79 -4.71
CA GLY A 222 -3.79 -32.18 -4.21
C GLY A 222 -2.48 -32.97 -4.21
N GLY A 223 -2.25 -33.75 -3.17
CA GLY A 223 -1.12 -34.68 -3.05
C GLY A 223 -1.19 -35.82 -4.03
N GLY A 224 -0.04 -36.23 -4.56
CA GLY A 224 0.08 -37.30 -5.52
C GLY A 224 -0.06 -38.68 -4.91
N ARG A 225 -0.42 -39.63 -5.75
CA ARG A 225 -0.32 -41.07 -5.54
C ARG A 225 0.59 -41.69 -6.59
N GLU A 226 1.04 -42.89 -6.40
CA GLU A 226 1.84 -43.60 -7.38
C GLU A 226 1.16 -43.71 -8.75
N GLY A 227 1.95 -43.54 -9.83
CA GLY A 227 1.50 -43.56 -11.23
C GLY A 227 1.34 -42.14 -11.81
N ALA A 228 1.64 -42.03 -13.11
CA ALA A 228 1.64 -40.73 -13.80
C ALA A 228 0.27 -40.04 -13.80
N ALA A 229 -0.81 -40.81 -13.90
CA ALA A 229 -2.18 -40.26 -13.87
C ALA A 229 -2.57 -39.67 -12.51
N ASN A 230 -1.84 -39.98 -11.45
CA ASN A 230 -2.07 -39.55 -10.09
C ASN A 230 -1.00 -38.57 -9.62
N ALA A 231 -0.33 -37.88 -10.52
CA ALA A 231 0.62 -36.83 -10.18
C ALA A 231 -0.01 -35.74 -9.28
N PRO A 232 0.74 -35.13 -8.35
CA PRO A 232 0.24 -34.05 -7.55
C PRO A 232 -0.16 -32.84 -8.41
N THR A 233 -1.01 -31.98 -7.91
CA THR A 233 -1.42 -30.77 -8.62
C THR A 233 -0.76 -29.52 -8.05
N ALA A 234 -0.48 -28.58 -8.94
CA ALA A 234 -0.12 -27.21 -8.54
C ALA A 234 -1.29 -26.54 -7.83
N GLY A 235 -0.96 -25.52 -7.01
CA GLY A 235 -1.95 -24.77 -6.26
C GLY A 235 -1.36 -23.50 -5.64
N GLY A 236 -2.02 -22.91 -4.68
CA GLY A 236 -1.43 -21.86 -3.83
C GLY A 236 -0.08 -22.36 -3.30
N SER A 237 -0.07 -23.50 -2.63
CA SER A 237 1.11 -24.35 -2.48
C SER A 237 0.90 -25.68 -3.20
N GLY A 238 1.97 -26.25 -3.73
CA GLY A 238 1.90 -27.49 -4.52
C GLY A 238 1.73 -28.74 -3.67
N GLY A 239 1.08 -29.76 -4.23
CA GLY A 239 1.00 -31.09 -3.61
C GLY A 239 2.34 -31.83 -3.68
N GLY A 240 2.62 -32.68 -2.67
CA GLY A 240 3.79 -33.57 -2.63
C GLY A 240 3.65 -34.77 -3.55
N ARG A 241 4.77 -35.34 -3.97
CA ARG A 241 4.84 -36.45 -4.91
C ARG A 241 4.86 -37.82 -4.21
N SER A 242 4.19 -38.77 -4.79
CA SER A 242 4.40 -40.21 -4.55
C SER A 242 4.83 -40.89 -5.83
N GLY A 243 5.86 -41.71 -5.78
CA GLY A 243 6.47 -42.28 -6.97
C GLY A 243 7.40 -41.29 -7.71
N ALA A 244 8.07 -41.73 -8.77
CA ALA A 244 9.11 -40.94 -9.43
C ALA A 244 8.66 -39.58 -9.90
N GLY A 245 9.48 -38.54 -9.65
CA GLY A 245 9.29 -37.16 -10.10
C GLY A 245 9.19 -36.15 -8.98
N ASP A 246 9.01 -34.88 -9.39
CA ASP A 246 8.97 -33.72 -8.50
C ASP A 246 7.60 -33.50 -7.86
N GLY A 247 7.58 -32.85 -6.70
CA GLY A 247 6.36 -32.29 -6.16
C GLY A 247 5.81 -31.18 -7.09
N ALA A 248 4.53 -30.89 -6.96
CA ALA A 248 3.89 -29.88 -7.80
C ALA A 248 4.28 -28.46 -7.38
N ALA A 249 4.24 -27.52 -8.32
CA ALA A 249 4.59 -26.13 -8.08
C ALA A 249 3.57 -25.39 -7.18
N GLY A 250 4.05 -24.45 -6.37
CA GLY A 250 3.23 -23.43 -5.75
C GLY A 250 3.03 -22.23 -6.67
N THR A 251 2.07 -21.38 -6.33
CA THR A 251 1.85 -20.09 -6.98
C THR A 251 2.82 -19.06 -6.38
N ALA A 252 3.56 -18.36 -7.23
CA ALA A 252 4.45 -17.28 -6.78
C ALA A 252 3.70 -16.27 -5.87
N ASN A 253 4.36 -15.83 -4.82
CA ASN A 253 3.83 -14.92 -3.80
C ASN A 253 2.57 -15.43 -3.07
N GLN A 254 2.31 -16.73 -3.08
CA GLN A 254 1.21 -17.35 -2.35
C GLN A 254 1.58 -18.65 -1.63
N GLY A 255 2.60 -19.38 -2.13
CA GLY A 255 3.06 -20.62 -1.50
C GLY A 255 4.15 -21.32 -2.28
N PHE A 256 4.73 -22.33 -1.68
CA PHE A 256 5.87 -23.07 -2.19
C PHE A 256 5.48 -24.42 -2.82
N ALA A 257 6.41 -24.99 -3.54
CA ALA A 257 6.26 -26.32 -4.17
C ALA A 257 6.14 -27.43 -3.12
N GLY A 258 5.51 -28.53 -3.49
CA GLY A 258 5.55 -29.78 -2.74
C GLY A 258 6.90 -30.47 -2.84
N GLY A 259 7.15 -31.41 -1.91
CA GLY A 259 8.35 -32.23 -1.85
C GLY A 259 8.33 -33.35 -2.89
N GLN A 260 9.53 -33.81 -3.22
CA GLN A 260 9.79 -34.91 -4.17
C GLN A 260 9.70 -36.28 -3.48
N TRP A 261 9.53 -37.29 -4.27
CA TRP A 261 9.81 -38.68 -3.88
C TRP A 261 11.29 -39.00 -4.07
N ALA A 262 11.90 -39.62 -3.10
CA ALA A 262 13.33 -39.97 -3.15
C ALA A 262 13.58 -41.45 -3.48
N GLY A 263 13.26 -41.85 -4.69
CA GLY A 263 13.69 -43.09 -5.32
C GLY A 263 13.28 -44.40 -4.61
N ASP A 264 13.99 -44.81 -3.59
CA ASP A 264 13.82 -46.11 -2.92
C ASP A 264 13.03 -46.06 -1.60
N SER A 265 12.36 -44.92 -1.33
CA SER A 265 11.60 -44.74 -0.10
C SER A 265 10.15 -45.19 -0.25
N ASN A 266 9.61 -45.85 0.76
CA ASN A 266 8.18 -46.13 0.88
C ASN A 266 7.37 -44.90 1.30
N GLY A 267 8.00 -43.69 1.35
CA GLY A 267 7.39 -42.45 1.78
C GLY A 267 6.99 -41.59 0.61
N GLY A 268 5.95 -40.77 0.78
CA GLY A 268 5.59 -39.69 -0.12
C GLY A 268 6.22 -38.36 0.30
N GLY A 269 6.47 -37.45 -0.64
CA GLY A 269 6.90 -36.06 -0.38
C GLY A 269 5.82 -35.27 0.33
N GLY A 270 6.20 -34.34 1.19
CA GLY A 270 5.29 -33.41 1.89
C GLY A 270 4.65 -32.44 0.94
N GLY A 271 3.43 -31.93 1.24
CA GLY A 271 2.86 -30.80 0.55
C GLY A 271 3.63 -29.51 0.82
N GLY A 272 3.64 -28.57 -0.12
CA GLY A 272 4.19 -27.24 0.08
C GLY A 272 3.37 -26.43 1.10
N GLY A 273 4.02 -25.56 1.83
CA GLY A 273 3.43 -24.60 2.74
C GLY A 273 3.48 -23.17 2.18
N ALA A 274 2.85 -22.25 2.86
CA ALA A 274 2.98 -20.81 2.57
C ALA A 274 4.40 -20.31 2.90
N GLY A 275 5.04 -20.86 3.93
CA GLY A 275 6.34 -20.40 4.43
C GLY A 275 7.54 -21.23 3.94
N ALA A 276 7.35 -22.43 3.40
CA ALA A 276 8.45 -23.28 2.96
C ALA A 276 8.01 -24.36 1.95
N VAL A 277 8.99 -24.85 1.20
CA VAL A 277 8.85 -26.01 0.32
C VAL A 277 8.54 -27.25 1.15
N GLY A 278 7.72 -28.15 0.63
CA GLY A 278 7.43 -29.44 1.23
C GLY A 278 8.68 -30.32 1.32
N GLY A 279 8.84 -31.03 2.42
CA GLY A 279 9.97 -31.95 2.62
C GLY A 279 9.99 -33.08 1.62
N ASN A 280 11.16 -33.42 1.09
CA ASN A 280 11.34 -34.59 0.26
C ASN A 280 11.22 -35.88 1.11
N ALA A 281 10.66 -36.93 0.55
CA ALA A 281 10.78 -38.23 1.15
C ALA A 281 12.27 -38.65 1.18
N THR A 282 12.71 -39.29 2.24
CA THR A 282 14.06 -39.81 2.41
C THR A 282 13.99 -41.31 2.68
N THR A 283 14.97 -42.09 2.16
CA THR A 283 15.16 -43.46 2.59
C THR A 283 15.51 -43.48 4.08
N ALA A 284 14.77 -44.22 4.89
CA ALA A 284 15.21 -44.46 6.26
C ALA A 284 16.61 -45.07 6.22
N PRO A 285 17.57 -44.64 7.08
CA PRO A 285 18.82 -45.34 7.19
C PRO A 285 18.48 -46.78 7.52
N ALA A 286 19.06 -47.75 6.77
CA ALA A 286 18.92 -49.17 7.06
C ALA A 286 19.26 -49.35 8.53
N GLY A 287 18.27 -49.71 9.34
CA GLY A 287 18.49 -49.98 10.75
C GLY A 287 19.61 -50.99 10.88
N GLY A 288 20.75 -50.56 11.45
CA GLY A 288 21.79 -51.52 11.80
C GLY A 288 21.17 -52.55 12.72
N VAL A 289 21.31 -53.80 12.36
CA VAL A 289 20.98 -54.97 13.18
C VAL A 289 21.95 -55.03 14.33
#